data_0adfd9386e7a5ff05a16949fb9186697
#
_entry.id   0adfd9386e7a5ff05a16949fb9186697
#
_cell.length_a   1.000
_cell.length_b   1.000
_cell.length_c   1.000
_cell.angle_alpha   90.00
_cell.angle_beta   90.00
_cell.angle_gamma   90.00
#
_symmetry.space_group_name_H-M   'P 1'
#
loop_
_entity.id
_entity.type
_entity.pdbx_description
1 polymer ?
#
loop_
_entity_poly.entity_id
_entity_poly.type
_entity_poly.pdbx_seq_one_letter_code
_entity_poly.pdbx_strand_id
1 'polypeptide(L)'
;MKVLMPLPRCDYDPTEAGVSHAVIRSAGHDVIFATPDGCPAQADPAMLTGIGFDLWGRLPGLRRLPLIGLFLRADGNGRAAHAAMQADPAFQSPIRYEQAQCEDFDALLLPGGHAKGMREYLESPRLQTLVSQFFAADKVVGAICHGVVLAARSIDPRTGLSVLHGRQTTALTWAFERKAWLICRYGGRWWDPDYYRTYLEAPGEPPGHRSVQSEVTRALAAAEDFIDVSTNDPQRARKNGGMSRDTRVDSRPAHVVVDGRYVSARWPGDAHTFARRFVELAAEGTRAR
;
A
#
# COMPACT_ATOMS: atom_id res chain seq x y z
N MET A 1 -13.64 -5.67 -16.14
CA MET A 1 -12.27 -5.16 -16.30
C MET A 1 -11.27 -6.15 -15.70
N LYS A 2 -10.09 -6.14 -16.23
CA LYS A 2 -8.97 -6.94 -15.79
C LYS A 2 -7.95 -6.04 -15.06
N VAL A 3 -7.84 -6.19 -13.76
CA VAL A 3 -6.97 -5.38 -12.89
C VAL A 3 -5.69 -6.15 -12.59
N LEU A 4 -4.54 -5.56 -12.82
CA LEU A 4 -3.25 -6.10 -12.38
C LEU A 4 -2.97 -5.65 -10.94
N MET A 5 -2.59 -6.61 -10.08
CA MET A 5 -2.15 -6.36 -8.71
C MET A 5 -0.80 -7.04 -8.48
N PRO A 6 0.32 -6.35 -8.74
CA PRO A 6 1.64 -6.90 -8.43
C PRO A 6 1.89 -6.91 -6.91
N LEU A 7 2.53 -7.97 -6.43
CA LEU A 7 2.91 -8.18 -5.04
C LEU A 7 4.38 -8.59 -4.94
N PRO A 8 5.10 -8.24 -3.86
CA PRO A 8 6.40 -8.83 -3.58
C PRO A 8 6.25 -10.32 -3.27
N ARG A 9 7.36 -11.05 -3.21
CA ARG A 9 7.35 -12.44 -2.75
C ARG A 9 6.85 -12.57 -1.31
N CYS A 10 7.18 -11.60 -0.45
CA CYS A 10 6.76 -11.58 0.95
C CYS A 10 6.57 -10.14 1.46
N ASP A 11 5.94 -10.03 2.63
CA ASP A 11 5.83 -8.81 3.42
C ASP A 11 4.86 -7.73 2.89
N TYR A 12 3.94 -8.06 1.96
CA TYR A 12 2.86 -7.12 1.60
C TYR A 12 1.85 -6.98 2.76
N ASP A 13 1.18 -5.83 2.84
CA ASP A 13 0.13 -5.62 3.86
C ASP A 13 -1.14 -6.42 3.53
N PRO A 14 -1.59 -7.32 4.44
CA PRO A 14 -2.76 -8.18 4.18
C PRO A 14 -4.07 -7.42 4.02
N THR A 15 -4.23 -6.26 4.68
CA THR A 15 -5.46 -5.46 4.60
C THR A 15 -5.53 -4.73 3.27
N GLU A 16 -4.45 -4.08 2.86
CA GLU A 16 -4.41 -3.28 1.64
C GLU A 16 -4.65 -4.14 0.40
N ALA A 17 -3.99 -5.28 0.31
CA ALA A 17 -4.19 -6.22 -0.80
C ALA A 17 -5.56 -6.92 -0.70
N GLY A 18 -5.90 -7.48 0.46
CA GLY A 18 -7.12 -8.29 0.64
C GLY A 18 -8.39 -7.48 0.49
N VAL A 19 -8.47 -6.30 1.12
CA VAL A 19 -9.67 -5.43 1.00
C VAL A 19 -9.82 -4.91 -0.42
N SER A 20 -8.73 -4.48 -1.05
CA SER A 20 -8.77 -4.02 -2.45
C SER A 20 -9.24 -5.13 -3.38
N HIS A 21 -8.69 -6.35 -3.24
CA HIS A 21 -9.16 -7.52 -3.98
C HIS A 21 -10.65 -7.76 -3.79
N ALA A 22 -11.14 -7.80 -2.53
CA ALA A 22 -12.54 -8.08 -2.23
C ALA A 22 -13.49 -7.03 -2.83
N VAL A 23 -13.13 -5.75 -2.82
CA VAL A 23 -13.93 -4.66 -3.40
C VAL A 23 -13.95 -4.77 -4.92
N ILE A 24 -12.81 -5.00 -5.57
CA ILE A 24 -12.72 -5.15 -7.04
C ILE A 24 -13.53 -6.37 -7.50
N ARG A 25 -13.39 -7.51 -6.83
CA ARG A 25 -14.15 -8.74 -7.15
C ARG A 25 -15.65 -8.54 -6.93
N SER A 26 -16.07 -7.87 -5.85
CA SER A 26 -17.49 -7.60 -5.59
C SER A 26 -18.12 -6.65 -6.61
N ALA A 27 -17.33 -5.85 -7.31
CA ALA A 27 -17.75 -5.00 -8.42
C ALA A 27 -17.80 -5.76 -9.77
N GLY A 28 -17.54 -7.07 -9.79
CA GLY A 28 -17.57 -7.90 -10.99
C GLY A 28 -16.34 -7.81 -11.88
N HIS A 29 -15.19 -7.40 -11.30
CA HIS A 29 -13.94 -7.27 -12.05
C HIS A 29 -12.96 -8.39 -11.69
N ASP A 30 -12.09 -8.74 -12.64
CA ASP A 30 -11.06 -9.75 -12.44
C ASP A 30 -9.79 -9.12 -11.91
N VAL A 31 -9.13 -9.80 -10.95
CA VAL A 31 -7.81 -9.45 -10.44
C VAL A 31 -6.82 -10.51 -10.90
N ILE A 32 -5.76 -10.07 -11.54
CA ILE A 32 -4.61 -10.91 -11.88
C ILE A 32 -3.44 -10.46 -11.01
N PHE A 33 -2.88 -11.42 -10.29
CA PHE A 33 -1.70 -11.17 -9.46
C PHE A 33 -0.43 -11.40 -10.27
N ALA A 34 0.59 -10.59 -9.97
CA ALA A 34 1.93 -10.80 -10.48
C ALA A 34 2.92 -10.83 -9.32
N THR A 35 3.90 -11.72 -9.38
CA THR A 35 4.97 -11.85 -8.39
C THR A 35 6.32 -11.99 -9.08
N PRO A 36 7.46 -11.82 -8.38
CA PRO A 36 8.78 -11.93 -9.01
C PRO A 36 9.03 -13.28 -9.69
N ASP A 37 8.52 -14.36 -9.10
CA ASP A 37 8.82 -15.74 -9.53
C ASP A 37 7.59 -16.51 -10.04
N GLY A 38 6.39 -15.90 -10.04
CA GLY A 38 5.15 -16.59 -10.41
C GLY A 38 4.62 -17.53 -9.32
N CYS A 39 5.13 -17.44 -8.09
CA CYS A 39 4.63 -18.18 -6.95
C CYS A 39 3.70 -17.32 -6.08
N PRO A 40 2.74 -17.91 -5.35
CA PRO A 40 1.88 -17.18 -4.45
C PRO A 40 2.67 -16.38 -3.41
N ALA A 41 2.35 -15.10 -3.29
CA ALA A 41 3.00 -14.19 -2.37
C ALA A 41 2.62 -14.47 -0.90
N GLN A 42 3.45 -14.03 0.04
CA GLN A 42 3.20 -14.14 1.47
C GLN A 42 2.97 -12.77 2.08
N ALA A 43 1.84 -12.60 2.77
CA ALA A 43 1.61 -11.40 3.55
C ALA A 43 2.58 -11.33 4.73
N ASP A 44 2.82 -10.12 5.22
CA ASP A 44 3.56 -9.92 6.46
C ASP A 44 2.91 -10.69 7.63
N PRO A 45 3.57 -11.71 8.19
CA PRO A 45 2.98 -12.56 9.20
C PRO A 45 2.71 -11.82 10.52
N ALA A 46 3.48 -10.80 10.86
CA ALA A 46 3.25 -10.01 12.06
C ALA A 46 2.02 -9.10 11.87
N MET A 47 1.85 -8.51 10.71
CA MET A 47 0.65 -7.72 10.38
C MET A 47 -0.59 -8.59 10.27
N LEU A 48 -0.47 -9.84 9.89
CA LEU A 48 -1.60 -10.77 9.81
C LEU A 48 -2.02 -11.29 11.19
N THR A 49 -1.06 -11.71 12.03
CA THR A 49 -1.31 -12.43 13.29
C THR A 49 -1.19 -11.57 14.53
N GLY A 50 -0.40 -10.51 14.51
CA GLY A 50 0.02 -9.73 15.67
C GLY A 50 1.15 -10.36 16.47
N ILE A 51 1.60 -11.56 16.11
CA ILE A 51 2.65 -12.28 16.82
C ILE A 51 4.01 -11.61 16.54
N GLY A 52 4.78 -11.38 17.61
CA GLY A 52 6.11 -10.83 17.52
C GLY A 52 6.18 -9.30 17.65
N PHE A 53 5.10 -8.63 18.05
CA PHE A 53 5.14 -7.21 18.40
C PHE A 53 5.46 -6.94 19.87
N ASP A 54 5.15 -7.90 20.75
CA ASP A 54 5.25 -7.74 22.20
C ASP A 54 6.68 -7.99 22.72
N LEU A 55 7.02 -7.40 23.88
CA LEU A 55 8.34 -7.54 24.52
C LEU A 55 8.82 -8.99 24.69
N TRP A 56 7.87 -9.91 24.87
CA TRP A 56 8.12 -11.35 25.00
C TRP A 56 8.01 -12.14 23.69
N GLY A 57 7.92 -11.46 22.56
CA GLY A 57 7.70 -12.07 21.23
C GLY A 57 8.78 -13.06 20.80
N ARG A 58 9.94 -13.11 21.48
CA ARG A 58 10.99 -14.14 21.29
C ARG A 58 10.97 -15.25 22.35
N LEU A 59 10.18 -15.10 23.41
CA LEU A 59 10.15 -16.12 24.48
C LEU A 59 9.29 -17.31 24.07
N PRO A 60 9.83 -18.54 24.08
CA PRO A 60 9.04 -19.74 23.79
C PRO A 60 7.81 -19.83 24.70
N GLY A 61 6.65 -20.14 24.12
CA GLY A 61 5.38 -20.16 24.85
C GLY A 61 4.68 -18.80 24.94
N LEU A 62 5.34 -17.75 25.38
CA LEU A 62 4.75 -16.40 25.50
C LEU A 62 4.60 -15.69 24.16
N ARG A 63 5.43 -16.01 23.15
CA ARG A 63 5.38 -15.38 21.82
C ARG A 63 4.00 -15.45 21.14
N ARG A 64 3.14 -16.38 21.56
CA ARG A 64 1.79 -16.58 21.00
C ARG A 64 0.71 -15.73 21.69
N LEU A 65 1.09 -14.92 22.69
CA LEU A 65 0.18 -14.03 23.43
C LEU A 65 0.39 -12.59 22.93
N PRO A 66 -0.29 -12.15 21.85
CA PRO A 66 -0.16 -10.78 21.37
C PRO A 66 -1.02 -9.85 22.25
N LEU A 67 -0.44 -8.75 22.75
CA LEU A 67 -1.17 -7.64 23.36
C LEU A 67 -1.03 -6.39 22.46
N ILE A 68 0.20 -5.90 22.27
CA ILE A 68 0.48 -4.79 21.35
C ILE A 68 0.10 -5.21 19.92
N GLY A 69 0.42 -6.45 19.55
CA GLY A 69 0.10 -7.00 18.25
C GLY A 69 -1.40 -7.03 17.92
N LEU A 70 -2.30 -7.12 18.91
CA LEU A 70 -3.74 -7.06 18.67
C LEU A 70 -4.18 -5.71 18.09
N PHE A 71 -3.51 -4.62 18.48
CA PHE A 71 -3.80 -3.27 18.00
C PHE A 71 -3.13 -2.96 16.66
N LEU A 72 -1.96 -3.55 16.40
CA LEU A 72 -1.17 -3.25 15.20
C LEU A 72 -1.53 -4.15 14.00
N ARG A 73 -2.02 -5.37 14.24
CA ARG A 73 -2.37 -6.32 13.17
C ARG A 73 -3.58 -5.86 12.35
N ALA A 74 -3.79 -6.53 11.21
CA ALA A 74 -5.02 -6.45 10.44
C ALA A 74 -6.24 -6.74 11.33
N ASP A 75 -7.30 -5.96 11.18
CA ASP A 75 -8.56 -6.20 11.89
C ASP A 75 -9.32 -7.42 11.35
N GLY A 76 -10.51 -7.70 11.89
CA GLY A 76 -11.31 -8.84 11.44
C GLY A 76 -11.67 -8.79 9.96
N ASN A 77 -12.01 -7.58 9.46
CA ASN A 77 -12.36 -7.39 8.06
C ASN A 77 -11.16 -7.61 7.15
N GLY A 78 -10.00 -7.02 7.48
CA GLY A 78 -8.77 -7.19 6.72
C GLY A 78 -8.33 -8.65 6.66
N ARG A 79 -8.36 -9.38 7.79
CA ARG A 79 -8.01 -10.80 7.81
C ARG A 79 -8.99 -11.68 7.01
N ALA A 80 -10.30 -11.41 7.10
CA ALA A 80 -11.31 -12.15 6.33
C ALA A 80 -11.14 -11.88 4.82
N ALA A 81 -10.92 -10.63 4.43
CA ALA A 81 -10.67 -10.26 3.03
C ALA A 81 -9.37 -10.90 2.50
N HIS A 82 -8.31 -10.91 3.29
CA HIS A 82 -7.06 -11.59 2.94
C HIS A 82 -7.25 -13.10 2.78
N ALA A 83 -7.98 -13.76 3.69
CA ALA A 83 -8.26 -15.19 3.58
C ALA A 83 -9.07 -15.51 2.30
N ALA A 84 -10.05 -14.67 1.96
CA ALA A 84 -10.80 -14.80 0.70
C ALA A 84 -9.89 -14.60 -0.53
N MET A 85 -8.98 -13.64 -0.49
CA MET A 85 -7.99 -13.43 -1.56
C MET A 85 -7.07 -14.64 -1.72
N GLN A 86 -6.58 -15.22 -0.62
CA GLN A 86 -5.75 -16.44 -0.67
C GLN A 86 -6.49 -17.64 -1.28
N ALA A 87 -7.80 -17.72 -1.13
CA ALA A 87 -8.63 -18.77 -1.73
C ALA A 87 -8.93 -18.54 -3.22
N ASP A 88 -8.63 -17.37 -3.78
CA ASP A 88 -8.85 -17.07 -5.20
C ASP A 88 -7.82 -17.83 -6.06
N PRO A 89 -8.27 -18.60 -7.07
CA PRO A 89 -7.36 -19.30 -7.99
C PRO A 89 -6.33 -18.38 -8.66
N ALA A 90 -6.70 -17.13 -8.95
CA ALA A 90 -5.78 -16.16 -9.54
C ALA A 90 -4.62 -15.81 -8.59
N PHE A 91 -4.86 -15.77 -7.27
CA PHE A 91 -3.80 -15.57 -6.27
C PHE A 91 -2.90 -16.81 -6.14
N GLN A 92 -3.45 -18.01 -6.30
CA GLN A 92 -2.71 -19.26 -6.22
C GLN A 92 -1.84 -19.53 -7.48
N SER A 93 -2.13 -18.83 -8.57
CA SER A 93 -1.41 -18.99 -9.84
C SER A 93 -1.06 -17.62 -10.44
N PRO A 94 -0.22 -16.81 -9.73
CA PRO A 94 0.16 -15.50 -10.23
C PRO A 94 1.08 -15.62 -11.45
N ILE A 95 1.07 -14.60 -12.29
CA ILE A 95 2.05 -14.47 -13.37
C ILE A 95 3.36 -13.90 -12.84
N ARG A 96 4.46 -14.04 -13.60
CA ARG A 96 5.71 -13.35 -13.28
C ARG A 96 5.63 -11.87 -13.67
N TYR A 97 6.39 -11.00 -12.97
CA TYR A 97 6.49 -9.58 -13.35
C TYR A 97 6.87 -9.40 -14.83
N GLU A 98 7.77 -10.24 -15.36
CA GLU A 98 8.21 -10.19 -16.75
C GLU A 98 7.09 -10.49 -17.75
N GLN A 99 6.10 -11.28 -17.36
CA GLN A 99 4.96 -11.66 -18.19
C GLN A 99 3.85 -10.60 -18.23
N ALA A 100 3.84 -9.68 -17.25
CA ALA A 100 2.83 -8.63 -17.20
C ALA A 100 3.09 -7.58 -18.28
N GLN A 101 2.15 -7.38 -19.20
CA GLN A 101 2.19 -6.32 -20.20
C GLN A 101 1.06 -5.33 -19.94
N CYS A 102 1.33 -4.03 -20.11
CA CYS A 102 0.33 -3.00 -19.86
C CYS A 102 -0.94 -3.21 -20.69
N GLU A 103 -0.79 -3.67 -21.91
CA GLU A 103 -1.87 -3.87 -22.89
C GLU A 103 -2.89 -4.89 -22.44
N ASP A 104 -2.49 -5.88 -21.64
CA ASP A 104 -3.31 -7.01 -21.19
C ASP A 104 -4.30 -6.64 -20.07
N PHE A 105 -4.18 -5.42 -19.50
CA PHE A 105 -4.93 -5.00 -18.32
C PHE A 105 -5.59 -3.64 -18.51
N ASP A 106 -6.73 -3.45 -17.88
CA ASP A 106 -7.50 -2.20 -17.91
C ASP A 106 -7.04 -1.22 -16.82
N ALA A 107 -6.54 -1.74 -15.71
CA ALA A 107 -6.14 -0.93 -14.55
C ALA A 107 -5.03 -1.61 -13.74
N LEU A 108 -4.33 -0.82 -12.92
CA LEU A 108 -3.25 -1.25 -12.05
C LEU A 108 -3.53 -0.84 -10.62
N LEU A 109 -3.40 -1.78 -9.66
CA LEU A 109 -3.50 -1.45 -8.24
C LEU A 109 -2.22 -1.87 -7.51
N LEU A 110 -1.61 -0.93 -6.79
CA LEU A 110 -0.34 -1.05 -6.10
C LEU A 110 -0.55 -1.07 -4.58
N PRO A 111 -0.67 -2.25 -3.93
CA PRO A 111 -0.69 -2.34 -2.48
C PRO A 111 0.67 -1.98 -1.88
N GLY A 112 0.70 -1.71 -0.59
CA GLY A 112 1.93 -1.47 0.15
C GLY A 112 2.24 -2.57 1.14
N GLY A 113 3.05 -2.20 2.09
CA GLY A 113 3.65 -2.99 3.17
C GLY A 113 4.93 -2.29 3.60
N HIS A 114 5.35 -2.45 4.83
CA HIS A 114 6.46 -1.67 5.39
C HIS A 114 7.69 -2.52 5.71
N ALA A 115 7.55 -3.85 5.79
CA ALA A 115 8.65 -4.73 6.12
C ALA A 115 9.65 -4.87 4.95
N LYS A 116 10.83 -5.37 5.25
CA LYS A 116 11.99 -5.30 4.33
C LYS A 116 11.82 -6.09 3.03
N GLY A 117 10.96 -7.12 3.02
CA GLY A 117 10.64 -7.88 1.80
C GLY A 117 9.95 -7.04 0.72
N MET A 118 9.34 -5.92 1.10
CA MET A 118 8.78 -4.97 0.14
C MET A 118 9.81 -4.33 -0.80
N ARG A 119 11.10 -4.34 -0.44
CA ARG A 119 12.15 -3.75 -1.28
C ARG A 119 12.21 -4.38 -2.67
N GLU A 120 12.03 -5.70 -2.77
CA GLU A 120 12.01 -6.42 -4.04
C GLU A 120 10.97 -5.83 -5.01
N TYR A 121 9.81 -5.45 -4.49
CA TYR A 121 8.73 -4.83 -5.26
C TYR A 121 9.02 -3.35 -5.55
N LEU A 122 9.45 -2.59 -4.55
CA LEU A 122 9.69 -1.15 -4.67
C LEU A 122 10.91 -0.81 -5.56
N GLU A 123 11.89 -1.70 -5.61
CA GLU A 123 13.15 -1.53 -6.34
C GLU A 123 13.14 -2.24 -7.72
N SER A 124 12.04 -2.91 -8.08
CA SER A 124 11.93 -3.65 -9.34
C SER A 124 11.91 -2.72 -10.56
N PRO A 125 12.96 -2.68 -11.40
CA PRO A 125 12.96 -1.86 -12.62
C PRO A 125 11.83 -2.26 -13.58
N ARG A 126 11.48 -3.57 -13.59
CA ARG A 126 10.39 -4.08 -14.42
C ARG A 126 9.05 -3.48 -14.00
N LEU A 127 8.76 -3.46 -12.68
CA LEU A 127 7.52 -2.86 -12.20
C LEU A 127 7.50 -1.35 -12.40
N GLN A 128 8.60 -0.65 -12.18
CA GLN A 128 8.69 0.79 -12.41
C GLN A 128 8.41 1.14 -13.87
N THR A 129 8.95 0.37 -14.81
CA THR A 129 8.64 0.53 -16.24
C THR A 129 7.16 0.25 -16.52
N LEU A 130 6.61 -0.81 -15.96
CA LEU A 130 5.20 -1.17 -16.14
C LEU A 130 4.27 -0.09 -15.59
N VAL A 131 4.52 0.42 -14.40
CA VAL A 131 3.76 1.54 -13.80
C VAL A 131 3.80 2.76 -14.73
N SER A 132 4.98 3.13 -15.23
CA SER A 132 5.11 4.24 -16.18
C SER A 132 4.27 4.04 -17.44
N GLN A 133 4.20 2.82 -17.97
CA GLN A 133 3.36 2.48 -19.12
C GLN A 133 1.86 2.67 -18.84
N PHE A 134 1.38 2.29 -17.63
CA PHE A 134 -0.03 2.51 -17.25
C PHE A 134 -0.38 3.99 -17.19
N PHE A 135 0.51 4.82 -16.61
CA PHE A 135 0.31 6.27 -16.60
C PHE A 135 0.36 6.88 -18.01
N ALA A 136 1.30 6.43 -18.85
CA ALA A 136 1.41 6.90 -20.23
C ALA A 136 0.21 6.51 -21.11
N ALA A 137 -0.41 5.36 -20.82
CA ALA A 137 -1.61 4.88 -21.51
C ALA A 137 -2.91 5.45 -20.92
N ASP A 138 -2.83 6.38 -19.98
CA ASP A 138 -3.97 6.98 -19.27
C ASP A 138 -4.93 5.93 -18.71
N LYS A 139 -4.39 4.81 -18.19
CA LYS A 139 -5.17 3.78 -17.50
C LYS A 139 -5.34 4.14 -16.03
N VAL A 140 -6.36 3.56 -15.37
CA VAL A 140 -6.57 3.80 -13.95
C VAL A 140 -5.46 3.15 -13.13
N VAL A 141 -4.84 3.95 -12.26
CA VAL A 141 -3.81 3.49 -11.31
C VAL A 141 -4.26 3.82 -9.89
N GLY A 142 -4.27 2.81 -9.03
CA GLY A 142 -4.45 2.98 -7.58
C GLY A 142 -3.17 2.63 -6.85
N ALA A 143 -2.74 3.46 -5.88
CA ALA A 143 -1.59 3.18 -5.04
C ALA A 143 -1.88 3.52 -3.57
N ILE A 144 -1.51 2.64 -2.65
CA ILE A 144 -1.72 2.85 -1.23
C ILE A 144 -0.42 2.62 -0.45
N CYS A 145 -0.19 3.46 0.59
CA CYS A 145 0.92 3.30 1.51
C CYS A 145 2.29 3.31 0.77
N HIS A 146 3.09 2.26 0.92
CA HIS A 146 4.35 2.08 0.20
C HIS A 146 4.16 1.82 -1.30
N GLY A 147 2.99 1.39 -1.76
CA GLY A 147 2.69 1.30 -3.19
C GLY A 147 2.84 2.63 -3.92
N VAL A 148 2.64 3.76 -3.22
CA VAL A 148 2.86 5.10 -3.76
C VAL A 148 4.36 5.37 -4.00
N VAL A 149 5.26 4.76 -3.20
CA VAL A 149 6.72 4.86 -3.44
C VAL A 149 7.10 4.19 -4.76
N LEU A 150 6.49 3.05 -5.09
CA LEU A 150 6.73 2.43 -6.39
C LEU A 150 6.31 3.38 -7.55
N ALA A 151 5.16 4.03 -7.43
CA ALA A 151 4.74 5.04 -8.41
C ALA A 151 5.71 6.23 -8.45
N ALA A 152 6.14 6.74 -7.29
CA ALA A 152 7.10 7.84 -7.20
C ALA A 152 8.46 7.53 -7.85
N ARG A 153 8.92 6.26 -7.78
CA ARG A 153 10.16 5.77 -8.41
C ARG A 153 10.01 5.47 -9.89
N SER A 154 8.79 5.42 -10.40
CA SER A 154 8.51 5.14 -11.81
C SER A 154 8.70 6.41 -12.64
N ILE A 155 9.60 6.36 -13.61
CA ILE A 155 9.98 7.52 -14.42
C ILE A 155 9.26 7.48 -15.76
N ASP A 156 8.65 8.60 -16.16
CA ASP A 156 8.15 8.78 -17.53
C ASP A 156 9.34 8.99 -18.45
N PRO A 157 9.60 8.08 -19.41
CA PRO A 157 10.76 8.19 -20.29
C PRO A 157 10.74 9.41 -21.22
N ARG A 158 9.57 10.06 -21.38
CA ARG A 158 9.44 11.26 -22.22
C ARG A 158 9.91 12.51 -21.51
N THR A 159 9.77 12.56 -20.17
CA THR A 159 10.11 13.76 -19.38
C THR A 159 11.35 13.55 -18.51
N GLY A 160 11.72 12.32 -18.21
CA GLY A 160 12.76 11.99 -17.23
C GLY A 160 12.35 12.25 -15.78
N LEU A 161 11.06 12.57 -15.54
CA LEU A 161 10.51 12.85 -14.21
C LEU A 161 9.64 11.69 -13.72
N SER A 162 9.37 11.67 -12.42
CA SER A 162 8.43 10.73 -11.84
C SER A 162 7.05 10.82 -12.51
N VAL A 163 6.34 9.71 -12.65
CA VAL A 163 4.94 9.70 -13.11
C VAL A 163 4.00 10.48 -12.17
N LEU A 164 4.45 10.75 -10.93
CA LEU A 164 3.71 11.57 -9.96
C LEU A 164 4.06 13.07 -10.05
N HIS A 165 5.06 13.47 -10.86
CA HIS A 165 5.42 14.87 -11.03
C HIS A 165 4.25 15.65 -11.65
N GLY A 166 3.79 16.70 -10.95
CA GLY A 166 2.63 17.50 -11.35
C GLY A 166 1.28 16.85 -11.04
N ARG A 167 1.24 15.85 -10.16
CA ARG A 167 0.00 15.22 -9.66
C ARG A 167 -0.15 15.42 -8.17
N GLN A 168 -1.39 15.55 -7.73
CA GLN A 168 -1.74 15.49 -6.32
C GLN A 168 -1.77 14.04 -5.84
N THR A 169 -1.17 13.78 -4.68
CA THR A 169 -1.11 12.44 -4.09
C THR A 169 -1.10 12.48 -2.58
N THR A 170 -1.44 11.37 -1.96
CA THR A 170 -1.17 11.09 -0.55
C THR A 170 -0.50 9.73 -0.42
N ALA A 171 0.19 9.51 0.68
CA ALA A 171 0.86 8.24 1.00
C ALA A 171 0.96 8.08 2.51
N LEU A 172 1.61 7.01 2.99
CA LEU A 172 1.91 6.86 4.42
C LEU A 172 2.66 8.09 4.93
N THR A 173 2.04 8.81 5.87
CA THR A 173 2.65 10.02 6.43
C THR A 173 3.79 9.67 7.39
N TRP A 174 4.79 10.53 7.47
CA TRP A 174 5.88 10.37 8.45
C TRP A 174 5.36 10.29 9.88
N ALA A 175 4.31 11.01 10.20
CA ALA A 175 3.67 10.96 11.52
C ALA A 175 3.19 9.54 11.87
N PHE A 176 2.56 8.82 10.93
CA PHE A 176 2.13 7.43 11.12
C PHE A 176 3.30 6.46 11.16
N GLU A 177 4.20 6.54 10.18
CA GLU A 177 5.38 5.68 10.10
C GLU A 177 6.24 5.80 11.36
N ARG A 178 6.55 7.04 11.79
CA ARG A 178 7.32 7.31 13.01
C ARG A 178 6.62 6.79 14.26
N LYS A 179 5.30 6.99 14.39
CA LYS A 179 4.53 6.51 15.55
C LYS A 179 4.59 4.98 15.65
N ALA A 180 4.35 4.28 14.55
CA ALA A 180 4.42 2.81 14.51
C ALA A 180 5.84 2.32 14.80
N TRP A 181 6.84 2.94 14.20
CA TRP A 181 8.25 2.64 14.44
C TRP A 181 8.64 2.81 15.92
N LEU A 182 8.27 3.94 16.56
CA LEU A 182 8.59 4.18 17.97
C LEU A 182 7.88 3.18 18.91
N ILE A 183 6.62 2.81 18.61
CA ILE A 183 5.90 1.77 19.36
C ILE A 183 6.66 0.44 19.29
N CYS A 184 7.09 0.02 18.11
CA CYS A 184 7.87 -1.21 17.96
C CYS A 184 9.23 -1.11 18.64
N ARG A 185 9.96 -0.03 18.43
CA ARG A 185 11.32 0.16 18.93
C ARG A 185 11.41 0.18 20.46
N TYR A 186 10.48 0.86 21.11
CA TYR A 186 10.51 1.07 22.56
C TYR A 186 9.44 0.29 23.33
N GLY A 187 8.35 -0.07 22.68
CA GLY A 187 7.20 -0.73 23.33
C GLY A 187 7.18 -2.25 23.18
N GLY A 188 7.93 -2.83 22.24
CA GLY A 188 7.78 -4.25 21.98
C GLY A 188 8.98 -4.93 21.33
N ARG A 189 9.10 -4.90 20.06
CA ARG A 189 9.97 -5.69 19.17
C ARG A 189 11.47 -5.29 19.24
N TRP A 190 12.06 -5.29 20.43
CA TRP A 190 13.43 -4.82 20.70
C TRP A 190 14.53 -5.56 19.91
N TRP A 191 14.26 -6.79 19.43
CA TRP A 191 15.20 -7.57 18.60
C TRP A 191 15.16 -7.20 17.12
N ASP A 192 14.15 -6.42 16.67
CA ASP A 192 14.03 -5.87 15.34
C ASP A 192 13.34 -4.49 15.47
N PRO A 193 14.07 -3.52 16.07
CA PRO A 193 13.50 -2.23 16.44
C PRO A 193 13.08 -1.38 15.25
N ASP A 194 13.60 -1.71 14.07
CA ASP A 194 13.37 -0.96 12.83
C ASP A 194 12.41 -1.69 11.87
N TYR A 195 11.60 -2.61 12.41
CA TYR A 195 10.62 -3.38 11.63
C TYR A 195 9.67 -2.51 10.80
N TYR A 196 9.21 -1.36 11.32
CA TYR A 196 8.34 -0.44 10.58
C TYR A 196 9.07 0.48 9.59
N ARG A 197 10.39 0.29 9.40
CA ARG A 197 11.18 1.10 8.49
C ARG A 197 11.70 0.24 7.34
N THR A 198 11.07 0.39 6.18
CA THR A 198 11.55 -0.26 4.96
C THR A 198 12.96 0.20 4.61
N TYR A 199 13.21 1.50 4.79
CA TYR A 199 14.52 2.13 4.61
C TYR A 199 14.89 2.96 5.83
N LEU A 200 16.15 2.86 6.25
CA LEU A 200 16.74 3.70 7.29
C LEU A 200 17.58 4.80 6.65
N GLU A 201 17.68 5.92 7.34
CA GLU A 201 18.52 7.02 6.95
C GLU A 201 20.00 6.60 6.85
N ALA A 202 20.71 7.11 5.84
CA ALA A 202 22.15 7.02 5.77
C ALA A 202 22.80 8.03 6.74
N PRO A 203 24.09 7.83 7.09
CA PRO A 203 24.83 8.79 7.90
C PRO A 203 24.73 10.20 7.31
N GLY A 204 24.28 11.17 8.12
CA GLY A 204 24.12 12.57 7.72
C GLY A 204 22.74 12.93 7.17
N GLU A 205 21.86 11.98 6.87
CA GLU A 205 20.48 12.28 6.47
C GLU A 205 19.63 12.64 7.72
N PRO A 206 18.75 13.64 7.62
CA PRO A 206 17.88 14.00 8.73
C PRO A 206 16.82 12.93 9.00
N PRO A 207 16.28 12.82 10.23
CA PRO A 207 15.23 11.88 10.57
C PRO A 207 14.01 12.00 9.65
N GLY A 208 13.53 10.89 9.12
CA GLY A 208 12.41 10.83 8.19
C GLY A 208 12.76 11.11 6.72
N HIS A 209 14.02 11.34 6.40
CA HIS A 209 14.45 11.58 5.01
C HIS A 209 14.08 10.43 4.08
N ARG A 210 14.18 9.19 4.56
CA ARG A 210 13.80 7.97 3.82
C ARG A 210 12.43 7.42 4.22
N SER A 211 11.56 8.28 4.81
CA SER A 211 10.16 7.93 5.00
C SER A 211 9.40 7.94 3.68
N VAL A 212 8.29 7.21 3.63
CA VAL A 212 7.39 7.19 2.47
C VAL A 212 6.99 8.60 2.07
N GLN A 213 6.50 9.42 3.02
CA GLN A 213 6.10 10.80 2.75
C GLN A 213 7.23 11.62 2.13
N SER A 214 8.42 11.59 2.73
CA SER A 214 9.54 12.41 2.27
C SER A 214 10.02 11.98 0.89
N GLU A 215 10.05 10.68 0.61
CA GLU A 215 10.46 10.18 -0.71
C GLU A 215 9.44 10.54 -1.79
N VAL A 216 8.16 10.34 -1.52
CA VAL A 216 7.07 10.70 -2.44
C VAL A 216 7.09 12.21 -2.71
N THR A 217 7.18 13.04 -1.66
CA THR A 217 7.21 14.51 -1.81
C THR A 217 8.35 14.97 -2.71
N ARG A 218 9.54 14.36 -2.64
CA ARG A 218 10.66 14.70 -3.53
C ARG A 218 10.43 14.34 -5.00
N ALA A 219 9.48 13.46 -5.30
CA ALA A 219 9.13 13.08 -6.67
C ALA A 219 8.07 14.00 -7.29
N LEU A 220 7.40 14.83 -6.47
CA LEU A 220 6.36 15.76 -6.93
C LEU A 220 6.95 17.04 -7.53
N ALA A 221 6.11 17.83 -8.20
CA ALA A 221 6.50 19.14 -8.72
C ALA A 221 6.63 20.18 -7.60
N ALA A 222 5.75 20.10 -6.59
CA ALA A 222 5.76 20.96 -5.42
C ALA A 222 5.44 20.15 -4.16
N ALA A 223 5.92 20.57 -2.99
CA ALA A 223 5.65 19.87 -1.73
C ALA A 223 4.15 19.90 -1.38
N GLU A 224 3.45 20.90 -1.81
CA GLU A 224 2.01 21.11 -1.62
C GLU A 224 1.16 20.10 -2.41
N ASP A 225 1.72 19.43 -3.40
CA ASP A 225 1.07 18.36 -4.14
C ASP A 225 0.93 17.07 -3.30
N PHE A 226 1.67 16.98 -2.18
CA PHE A 226 1.43 15.96 -1.17
C PHE A 226 0.28 16.39 -0.26
N ILE A 227 -0.89 15.79 -0.47
CA ILE A 227 -2.13 16.17 0.22
C ILE A 227 -2.28 15.36 1.51
N ASP A 228 -2.08 16.00 2.66
CA ASP A 228 -2.41 15.44 3.97
C ASP A 228 -3.81 15.91 4.43
N VAL A 229 -4.31 15.32 5.51
CA VAL A 229 -5.60 15.68 6.11
C VAL A 229 -5.60 17.15 6.54
N SER A 230 -6.50 17.93 5.97
CA SER A 230 -6.64 19.36 6.27
C SER A 230 -6.73 19.62 7.78
N THR A 231 -6.12 20.72 8.23
CA THR A 231 -6.24 21.18 9.61
C THR A 231 -7.68 21.49 10.02
N ASN A 232 -8.53 21.84 9.05
CA ASN A 232 -9.93 22.17 9.23
C ASN A 232 -10.88 20.96 9.02
N ASP A 233 -10.36 19.77 8.75
CA ASP A 233 -11.20 18.58 8.58
C ASP A 233 -11.86 18.20 9.92
N PRO A 234 -13.20 18.14 10.02
CA PRO A 234 -13.90 17.80 11.25
C PRO A 234 -13.60 16.38 11.75
N GLN A 235 -13.11 15.51 10.89
CA GLN A 235 -12.70 14.13 11.22
C GLN A 235 -11.17 14.00 11.41
N ARG A 236 -10.42 15.11 11.44
CA ARG A 236 -8.95 15.10 11.48
C ARG A 236 -8.36 14.22 12.60
N ALA A 237 -8.92 14.34 13.82
CA ALA A 237 -8.47 13.53 14.94
C ALA A 237 -8.67 12.03 14.69
N ARG A 238 -9.79 11.66 14.07
CA ARG A 238 -10.11 10.28 13.71
C ARG A 238 -9.22 9.78 12.58
N LYS A 239 -9.03 10.59 11.53
CA LYS A 239 -8.19 10.29 10.37
C LYS A 239 -6.71 10.15 10.73
N ASN A 240 -6.22 10.91 11.70
CA ASN A 240 -4.80 10.95 12.10
C ASN A 240 -4.51 10.17 13.41
N GLY A 241 -5.53 9.53 13.99
CA GLY A 241 -5.37 8.76 15.23
C GLY A 241 -4.56 7.46 15.06
N GLY A 242 -4.59 6.84 13.87
CA GLY A 242 -3.94 5.57 13.58
C GLY A 242 -4.64 4.34 14.20
N MET A 243 -5.83 4.53 14.78
CA MET A 243 -6.64 3.46 15.39
C MET A 243 -7.94 3.20 14.63
N SER A 244 -8.51 4.23 14.02
CA SER A 244 -9.76 4.12 13.29
C SER A 244 -9.49 3.71 11.86
N ARG A 245 -10.16 2.64 11.42
CA ARG A 245 -10.12 2.15 10.04
C ARG A 245 -11.46 2.38 9.37
N ASP A 246 -11.47 2.59 8.08
CA ASP A 246 -12.69 2.64 7.30
C ASP A 246 -13.32 1.25 7.12
N THR A 247 -14.56 1.25 6.67
CA THR A 247 -15.31 0.02 6.39
C THR A 247 -16.11 0.17 5.09
N ARG A 248 -16.82 -0.88 4.71
CA ARG A 248 -17.74 -0.81 3.57
C ARG A 248 -18.79 0.31 3.69
N VAL A 249 -19.17 0.70 4.90
CA VAL A 249 -20.26 1.65 5.19
C VAL A 249 -19.81 2.92 5.90
N ASP A 250 -18.59 2.98 6.42
CA ASP A 250 -18.04 4.15 7.11
C ASP A 250 -16.70 4.60 6.50
N SER A 251 -16.74 5.69 5.75
CA SER A 251 -15.57 6.31 5.13
C SER A 251 -14.97 7.46 5.95
N ARG A 252 -15.56 7.82 7.11
CA ARG A 252 -15.11 8.97 7.90
C ARG A 252 -13.65 8.90 8.37
N PRO A 253 -13.07 7.70 8.67
CA PRO A 253 -11.65 7.60 9.00
C PRO A 253 -10.71 7.76 7.82
N ALA A 254 -11.19 7.55 6.59
CA ALA A 254 -10.35 7.48 5.41
C ALA A 254 -9.91 8.86 4.91
N HIS A 255 -8.72 8.88 4.32
CA HIS A 255 -8.23 9.98 3.51
C HIS A 255 -7.69 9.43 2.20
N VAL A 256 -8.33 9.81 1.11
CA VAL A 256 -8.04 9.34 -0.25
C VAL A 256 -7.95 10.56 -1.16
N VAL A 257 -6.95 10.59 -2.01
CA VAL A 257 -6.72 11.64 -3.01
C VAL A 257 -6.92 11.05 -4.39
N VAL A 258 -7.64 11.79 -5.24
CA VAL A 258 -7.90 11.45 -6.64
C VAL A 258 -7.39 12.58 -7.51
N ASP A 259 -6.58 12.25 -8.51
CA ASP A 259 -6.09 13.17 -9.53
C ASP A 259 -6.21 12.52 -10.91
N GLY A 260 -7.21 12.95 -11.68
CA GLY A 260 -7.53 12.33 -12.97
C GLY A 260 -7.86 10.85 -12.83
N ARG A 261 -7.06 9.99 -13.44
CA ARG A 261 -7.20 8.53 -13.40
C ARG A 261 -6.29 7.86 -12.36
N TYR A 262 -5.75 8.64 -11.45
CA TYR A 262 -4.91 8.16 -10.34
C TYR A 262 -5.63 8.34 -9.01
N VAL A 263 -5.57 7.32 -8.15
CA VAL A 263 -6.09 7.38 -6.79
C VAL A 263 -5.03 6.89 -5.80
N SER A 264 -4.87 7.62 -4.70
CA SER A 264 -3.91 7.28 -3.65
C SER A 264 -4.52 7.31 -2.26
N ALA A 265 -3.92 6.53 -1.33
CA ALA A 265 -4.31 6.48 0.06
C ALA A 265 -3.10 6.21 0.97
N ARG A 266 -3.27 6.39 2.27
CA ARG A 266 -2.15 6.48 3.22
C ARG A 266 -1.74 5.14 3.83
N TRP A 267 -2.70 4.32 4.26
CA TRP A 267 -2.45 3.18 5.12
C TRP A 267 -3.64 2.20 5.12
N PRO A 268 -3.53 1.01 5.74
CA PRO A 268 -4.62 0.02 5.77
C PRO A 268 -5.98 0.53 6.27
N GLY A 269 -6.00 1.60 7.06
CA GLY A 269 -7.23 2.21 7.54
C GLY A 269 -8.01 3.02 6.52
N ASP A 270 -7.49 3.20 5.31
CA ASP A 270 -8.13 3.89 4.19
C ASP A 270 -8.59 2.90 3.09
N ALA A 271 -8.34 1.59 3.26
CA ALA A 271 -8.36 0.59 2.19
C ALA A 271 -9.73 0.41 1.51
N HIS A 272 -10.84 0.44 2.26
CA HIS A 272 -12.19 0.28 1.68
C HIS A 272 -12.57 1.46 0.79
N THR A 273 -12.31 2.69 1.28
CA THR A 273 -12.64 3.91 0.52
C THR A 273 -11.73 4.05 -0.69
N PHE A 274 -10.44 3.74 -0.54
CA PHE A 274 -9.48 3.69 -1.63
C PHE A 274 -9.93 2.75 -2.74
N ALA A 275 -10.24 1.50 -2.41
CA ALA A 275 -10.64 0.50 -3.37
C ALA A 275 -11.96 0.84 -4.08
N ARG A 276 -12.93 1.45 -3.36
CA ARG A 276 -14.17 1.94 -4.00
C ARG A 276 -13.90 3.06 -5.00
N ARG A 277 -13.07 4.04 -4.61
CA ARG A 277 -12.70 5.13 -5.53
C ARG A 277 -11.97 4.62 -6.76
N PHE A 278 -11.09 3.64 -6.59
CA PHE A 278 -10.43 2.97 -7.71
C PHE A 278 -11.44 2.33 -8.67
N VAL A 279 -12.41 1.59 -8.15
CA VAL A 279 -13.48 0.94 -8.98
C VAL A 279 -14.37 1.99 -9.66
N GLU A 280 -14.74 3.06 -8.96
CA GLU A 280 -15.54 4.16 -9.53
C GLU A 280 -14.84 4.80 -10.73
N LEU A 281 -13.53 5.18 -10.58
CA LEU A 281 -12.72 5.73 -11.67
C LEU A 281 -12.62 4.77 -12.86
N ALA A 282 -12.48 3.51 -12.56
CA ALA A 282 -12.36 2.49 -13.59
C ALA A 282 -13.68 2.31 -14.38
N ALA A 283 -14.84 2.44 -13.72
CA ALA A 283 -16.14 2.39 -14.37
C ALA A 283 -16.45 3.63 -15.24
N GLU A 284 -15.98 4.81 -14.83
CA GLU A 284 -16.13 6.05 -15.62
C GLU A 284 -15.41 5.96 -16.96
N GLY A 285 -14.23 5.37 -17.01
CA GLY A 285 -13.45 5.19 -18.22
C GLY A 285 -14.06 4.19 -19.21
N THR A 286 -14.95 3.31 -18.76
CA THR A 286 -15.66 2.35 -19.64
C THR A 286 -16.87 2.98 -20.31
N ARG A 287 -17.47 4.01 -19.72
CA ARG A 287 -18.64 4.73 -20.29
C ARG A 287 -18.25 5.79 -21.33
N ALA A 288 -16.98 6.20 -21.34
CA ALA A 288 -16.48 7.24 -22.25
C ALA A 288 -15.87 6.67 -23.55
N ARG A 289 -15.82 5.36 -23.70
CA ARG A 289 -15.40 4.64 -24.91
C ARG A 289 -16.63 4.02 -25.59
#